data_3ff56fd0859bd721ba056d049d56c28c
#
_entry.id   3ff56fd0859bd721ba056d049d56c28c
#
_cell.length_a   1.000
_cell.length_b   1.000
_cell.length_c   1.000
_cell.angle_alpha   90.00
_cell.angle_beta   90.00
_cell.angle_gamma   90.00
#
_symmetry.space_group_name_H-M   'P 1'
#
loop_
_entity.id
_entity.type
_entity.pdbx_description
1 polymer ?
#
loop_
_entity_poly.entity_id
_entity_poly.type
_entity_poly.pdbx_seq_one_letter_code
_entity_poly.pdbx_strand_id
1 'polypeptide(L)'
;MPAVGGGDTWGAVVNLSRLFILRPVATSLLMVAMLIAGALAYRWLPIAALPQVDYPTIQVSTLYPGASPEVVTSSITAPLERQFGQMPGLDLMSSVSSGGASIITLRVALDLALDVAEQQVQAAINAGANLLPNDLP
;
A
#
# COMPACT_ATOMS: atom_id res chain seq x y z
N MET A 1 63.90 -26.94 14.15
CA MET A 1 62.61 -26.26 14.28
C MET A 1 62.36 -25.45 13.00
N PRO A 2 61.41 -25.77 12.18
CA PRO A 2 61.14 -25.04 10.96
C PRO A 2 60.25 -23.87 11.24
N ALA A 3 60.62 -22.71 10.67
CA ALA A 3 59.88 -21.48 10.69
C ALA A 3 58.58 -21.63 9.89
N VAL A 4 57.50 -21.24 10.52
CA VAL A 4 56.16 -21.16 9.92
C VAL A 4 56.15 -20.02 8.92
N GLY A 5 55.98 -20.38 7.64
CA GLY A 5 55.71 -19.43 6.56
C GLY A 5 54.32 -18.83 6.75
N GLY A 6 54.28 -17.63 7.28
CA GLY A 6 53.06 -16.78 7.30
C GLY A 6 53.07 -15.84 6.13
N GLY A 7 52.47 -16.21 5.11
CA GLY A 7 51.39 -15.73 4.35
C GLY A 7 51.56 -14.51 3.49
N ASP A 8 51.63 -14.77 2.23
CA ASP A 8 51.76 -13.85 1.09
C ASP A 8 50.48 -13.11 0.69
N THR A 9 49.46 -13.11 1.54
CA THR A 9 48.18 -12.42 1.25
C THR A 9 48.29 -10.90 1.34
N TRP A 10 49.23 -10.39 2.13
CA TRP A 10 49.46 -8.95 2.24
C TRP A 10 50.19 -8.35 1.01
N GLY A 11 50.98 -9.14 0.31
CA GLY A 11 51.66 -8.75 -0.89
C GLY A 11 50.73 -8.44 -2.07
N ALA A 12 49.63 -9.15 -2.19
CA ALA A 12 48.64 -8.96 -3.26
C ALA A 12 47.88 -7.64 -3.11
N VAL A 13 47.50 -7.29 -1.87
CA VAL A 13 46.81 -6.03 -1.55
C VAL A 13 47.72 -4.82 -1.78
N VAL A 14 48.98 -4.93 -1.42
CA VAL A 14 49.99 -3.86 -1.58
C VAL A 14 50.29 -3.62 -3.08
N ASN A 15 50.33 -4.69 -3.87
CA ASN A 15 50.59 -4.59 -5.31
C ASN A 15 49.41 -3.95 -6.07
N LEU A 16 48.18 -4.21 -5.65
CA LEU A 16 46.99 -3.56 -6.24
C LEU A 16 47.00 -2.05 -5.99
N SER A 17 47.24 -1.65 -4.76
CA SER A 17 47.38 -0.22 -4.41
C SER A 17 48.50 0.48 -5.12
N ARG A 18 49.64 -0.21 -5.32
CA ARG A 18 50.80 0.31 -6.06
C ARG A 18 50.51 0.53 -7.52
N LEU A 19 49.70 -0.33 -8.16
CA LEU A 19 49.29 -0.19 -9.56
C LEU A 19 48.45 1.09 -9.76
N PHE A 20 47.56 1.43 -8.79
CA PHE A 20 46.75 2.64 -8.81
C PHE A 20 47.56 3.92 -8.55
N ILE A 21 48.57 3.86 -7.71
CA ILE A 21 49.45 5.00 -7.37
C ILE A 21 50.39 5.33 -8.55
N LEU A 22 50.88 4.33 -9.28
CA LEU A 22 51.83 4.53 -10.35
C LEU A 22 51.18 4.99 -11.68
N ARG A 23 49.86 4.92 -11.78
CA ARG A 23 49.12 5.36 -12.98
C ARG A 23 47.93 6.26 -12.61
N PRO A 24 48.19 7.52 -12.25
CA PRO A 24 47.13 8.43 -11.80
C PRO A 24 46.09 8.70 -12.91
N VAL A 25 46.46 8.64 -14.17
CA VAL A 25 45.53 8.78 -15.31
C VAL A 25 44.55 7.60 -15.40
N ALA A 26 45.02 6.38 -15.14
CA ALA A 26 44.15 5.20 -15.12
C ALA A 26 43.17 5.24 -13.98
N THR A 27 43.61 5.72 -12.83
CA THR A 27 42.75 5.86 -11.62
C THR A 27 41.68 6.93 -11.82
N SER A 28 42.04 8.08 -12.41
CA SER A 28 41.06 9.14 -12.69
C SER A 28 40.03 8.72 -13.74
N LEU A 29 40.46 7.99 -14.78
CA LEU A 29 39.55 7.43 -15.79
C LEU A 29 38.61 6.39 -15.20
N LEU A 30 39.10 5.54 -14.28
CA LEU A 30 38.24 4.57 -13.57
C LEU A 30 37.20 5.26 -12.70
N MET A 31 37.58 6.33 -11.98
CA MET A 31 36.63 7.10 -11.20
C MET A 31 35.54 7.77 -12.04
N VAL A 32 35.94 8.37 -13.16
CA VAL A 32 35.00 8.97 -14.11
C VAL A 32 34.06 7.89 -14.70
N ALA A 33 34.58 6.72 -15.06
CA ALA A 33 33.79 5.61 -15.56
C ALA A 33 32.78 5.10 -14.52
N MET A 34 33.18 5.01 -13.24
CA MET A 34 32.27 4.66 -12.15
C MET A 34 31.17 5.70 -11.94
N LEU A 35 31.51 6.99 -12.01
CA LEU A 35 30.53 8.06 -11.91
C LEU A 35 29.51 8.02 -13.04
N ILE A 36 29.97 7.80 -14.27
CA ILE A 36 29.08 7.68 -15.44
C ILE A 36 28.21 6.43 -15.31
N ALA A 37 28.79 5.29 -14.95
CA ALA A 37 28.04 4.05 -14.75
C ALA A 37 26.98 4.20 -13.63
N GLY A 38 27.35 4.85 -12.53
CA GLY A 38 26.42 5.14 -11.43
C GLY A 38 25.28 6.07 -11.85
N ALA A 39 25.58 7.10 -12.62
CA ALA A 39 24.57 8.03 -13.13
C ALA A 39 23.60 7.34 -14.13
N LEU A 40 24.13 6.49 -15.02
CA LEU A 40 23.28 5.70 -15.92
C LEU A 40 22.44 4.68 -15.16
N ALA A 41 23.03 3.98 -14.21
CA ALA A 41 22.32 3.01 -13.39
C ALA A 41 21.20 3.68 -12.58
N TYR A 42 21.45 4.87 -12.02
CA TYR A 42 20.44 5.66 -11.32
C TYR A 42 19.25 6.04 -12.23
N ARG A 43 19.56 6.40 -13.49
CA ARG A 43 18.54 6.79 -14.47
C ARG A 43 17.70 5.60 -14.96
N TRP A 44 18.26 4.40 -14.91
CA TRP A 44 17.61 3.15 -15.31
C TRP A 44 17.08 2.35 -14.13
N LEU A 45 17.28 2.83 -12.91
CA LEU A 45 16.71 2.20 -11.73
C LEU A 45 15.20 2.40 -11.79
N PRO A 46 14.41 1.36 -12.14
CA PRO A 46 12.98 1.47 -11.99
C PRO A 46 12.73 1.65 -10.49
N ILE A 47 12.17 2.79 -10.13
CA ILE A 47 11.55 2.94 -8.81
C ILE A 47 10.43 1.91 -8.83
N ALA A 48 10.68 0.74 -8.26
CA ALA A 48 9.63 -0.22 -8.00
C ALA A 48 8.64 0.53 -7.10
N ALA A 49 7.58 1.04 -7.71
CA ALA A 49 6.39 1.37 -6.94
C ALA A 49 6.13 0.12 -6.11
N LEU A 50 6.11 0.27 -4.78
CA LEU A 50 5.63 -0.79 -3.90
C LEU A 50 4.44 -1.43 -4.59
N PRO A 51 4.35 -2.76 -4.69
CA PRO A 51 3.18 -3.38 -5.26
C PRO A 51 1.99 -2.79 -4.52
N GLN A 52 1.22 -1.98 -5.22
CA GLN A 52 -0.05 -1.49 -4.71
C GLN A 52 -0.93 -2.72 -4.64
N VAL A 53 -1.01 -3.30 -3.46
CA VAL A 53 -2.04 -4.28 -3.16
C VAL A 53 -3.32 -3.45 -3.03
N ASP A 54 -3.96 -3.22 -4.16
CA ASP A 54 -5.27 -2.56 -4.21
C ASP A 54 -6.28 -3.54 -3.61
N TYR A 55 -6.57 -3.33 -2.33
CA TYR A 55 -7.69 -4.02 -1.70
C TYR A 55 -8.98 -3.54 -2.36
N PRO A 56 -9.82 -4.45 -2.86
CA PRO A 56 -11.11 -4.07 -3.37
C PRO A 56 -11.88 -3.30 -2.29
N THR A 57 -12.23 -2.07 -2.59
CA THR A 57 -12.88 -1.16 -1.64
C THR A 57 -14.17 -0.67 -2.24
N ILE A 58 -15.27 -0.90 -1.55
CA ILE A 58 -16.61 -0.44 -1.93
C ILE A 58 -17.01 0.70 -0.98
N GLN A 59 -17.48 1.80 -1.54
CA GLN A 59 -17.94 2.93 -0.77
C GLN A 59 -19.46 3.07 -0.94
N VAL A 60 -20.16 3.04 0.20
CA VAL A 60 -21.60 3.28 0.26
C VAL A 60 -21.82 4.67 0.84
N SER A 61 -22.45 5.53 0.05
CA SER A 61 -22.79 6.91 0.46
C SER A 61 -24.29 7.06 0.55
N THR A 62 -24.79 7.50 1.70
CA THR A 62 -26.21 7.76 1.93
C THR A 62 -26.39 9.21 2.34
N LEU A 63 -27.29 9.92 1.66
CA LEU A 63 -27.61 11.31 1.94
C LEU A 63 -28.91 11.40 2.75
N TYR A 64 -28.89 12.21 3.81
CA TYR A 64 -30.08 12.55 4.61
C TYR A 64 -30.06 14.03 4.97
N PRO A 65 -30.48 14.90 4.03
CA PRO A 65 -30.36 16.34 4.17
C PRO A 65 -31.10 16.85 5.41
N GLY A 66 -30.46 17.73 6.17
CA GLY A 66 -31.04 18.35 7.38
C GLY A 66 -30.90 17.55 8.67
N ALA A 67 -30.42 16.33 8.64
CA ALA A 67 -30.19 15.54 9.84
C ALA A 67 -28.88 15.95 10.54
N SER A 68 -28.88 15.94 11.88
CA SER A 68 -27.64 16.09 12.65
C SER A 68 -26.77 14.82 12.53
N PRO A 69 -25.44 14.93 12.76
CA PRO A 69 -24.55 13.77 12.71
C PRO A 69 -24.97 12.61 13.63
N GLU A 70 -25.52 12.92 14.82
CA GLU A 70 -26.00 11.91 15.76
C GLU A 70 -27.22 11.16 15.21
N VAL A 71 -28.14 11.86 14.55
CA VAL A 71 -29.30 11.25 13.89
C VAL A 71 -28.87 10.39 12.72
N VAL A 72 -27.95 10.87 11.90
CA VAL A 72 -27.37 10.08 10.77
C VAL A 72 -26.72 8.81 11.32
N THR A 73 -25.92 8.93 12.37
CA THR A 73 -25.23 7.80 12.98
C THR A 73 -26.21 6.75 13.51
N SER A 74 -27.23 7.16 14.26
CA SER A 74 -28.18 6.23 14.90
C SER A 74 -29.18 5.63 13.94
N SER A 75 -29.66 6.42 12.96
CA SER A 75 -30.77 6.02 12.08
C SER A 75 -30.31 5.40 10.75
N ILE A 76 -29.08 5.68 10.31
CA ILE A 76 -28.56 5.22 9.03
C ILE A 76 -27.31 4.39 9.20
N THR A 77 -26.26 4.96 9.79
CA THR A 77 -24.94 4.31 9.85
C THR A 77 -24.99 3.03 10.68
N ALA A 78 -25.53 3.07 11.88
CA ALA A 78 -25.56 1.91 12.77
C ALA A 78 -26.38 0.72 12.24
N PRO A 79 -27.57 0.89 11.65
CA PRO A 79 -28.30 -0.21 11.02
C PRO A 79 -27.53 -0.81 9.83
N LEU A 80 -26.94 0.03 8.97
CA LEU A 80 -26.16 -0.44 7.82
C LEU A 80 -24.89 -1.17 8.25
N GLU A 81 -24.17 -0.66 9.25
CA GLU A 81 -22.97 -1.33 9.79
C GLU A 81 -23.31 -2.73 10.33
N ARG A 82 -24.44 -2.92 10.97
CA ARG A 82 -24.86 -4.22 11.45
C ARG A 82 -25.12 -5.21 10.31
N GLN A 83 -25.68 -4.75 9.19
CA GLN A 83 -25.94 -5.59 8.03
C GLN A 83 -24.63 -5.90 7.29
N PHE A 84 -23.79 -4.91 7.08
CA PHE A 84 -22.49 -5.11 6.43
C PHE A 84 -21.54 -5.97 7.27
N GLY A 85 -21.60 -5.84 8.61
CA GLY A 85 -20.79 -6.68 9.51
C GLY A 85 -21.09 -8.17 9.44
N GLN A 86 -22.23 -8.57 8.85
CA GLN A 86 -22.59 -9.98 8.61
C GLN A 86 -22.13 -10.50 7.25
N MET A 87 -21.54 -9.64 6.40
CA MET A 87 -21.08 -10.05 5.08
C MET A 87 -19.85 -10.96 5.17
N PRO A 88 -19.87 -12.12 4.48
CA PRO A 88 -18.68 -12.94 4.36
C PRO A 88 -17.61 -12.23 3.52
N GLY A 89 -16.35 -12.32 3.95
CA GLY A 89 -15.23 -11.71 3.23
C GLY A 89 -15.01 -10.21 3.49
N LEU A 90 -15.71 -9.64 4.48
CA LEU A 90 -15.41 -8.29 4.95
C LEU A 90 -14.12 -8.31 5.77
N ASP A 91 -13.11 -7.54 5.35
CA ASP A 91 -11.82 -7.42 6.02
C ASP A 91 -11.79 -6.22 6.98
N LEU A 92 -12.24 -5.06 6.49
CA LEU A 92 -12.31 -3.84 7.28
C LEU A 92 -13.53 -3.02 6.88
N MET A 93 -14.19 -2.43 7.87
CA MET A 93 -15.26 -1.46 7.70
C MET A 93 -14.90 -0.17 8.42
N SER A 94 -15.08 0.94 7.75
CA SER A 94 -14.90 2.28 8.31
C SER A 94 -16.08 3.15 7.91
N SER A 95 -16.63 3.89 8.86
CA SER A 95 -17.77 4.77 8.62
C SER A 95 -17.48 6.19 9.08
N VAL A 96 -18.02 7.14 8.35
CA VAL A 96 -17.98 8.57 8.69
C VAL A 96 -19.39 9.13 8.56
N SER A 97 -19.92 9.61 9.67
CA SER A 97 -21.21 10.31 9.69
C SER A 97 -21.00 11.80 9.84
N SER A 98 -21.59 12.56 8.96
CA SER A 98 -21.59 14.03 8.97
C SER A 98 -23.01 14.58 8.95
N GLY A 99 -23.16 15.91 9.05
CA GLY A 99 -24.47 16.53 8.93
C GLY A 99 -25.09 16.24 7.57
N GLY A 100 -26.13 15.41 7.53
CA GLY A 100 -26.84 15.06 6.32
C GLY A 100 -26.19 14.02 5.40
N ALA A 101 -25.11 13.33 5.83
CA ALA A 101 -24.50 12.28 5.02
C ALA A 101 -23.83 11.20 5.87
N SER A 102 -23.93 9.95 5.42
CA SER A 102 -23.17 8.81 5.93
C SER A 102 -22.34 8.21 4.80
N ILE A 103 -21.06 7.97 5.06
CA ILE A 103 -20.15 7.32 4.15
C ILE A 103 -19.59 6.10 4.85
N ILE A 104 -19.86 4.92 4.30
CA ILE A 104 -19.36 3.64 4.81
C ILE A 104 -18.40 3.06 3.76
N THR A 105 -17.18 2.85 4.15
CA THR A 105 -16.13 2.27 3.31
C THR A 105 -15.90 0.83 3.74
N LEU A 106 -16.14 -0.10 2.82
CA LEU A 106 -16.01 -1.54 3.00
C LEU A 106 -14.78 -2.01 2.24
N ARG A 107 -13.84 -2.63 2.93
CA ARG A 107 -12.71 -3.32 2.32
C ARG A 107 -12.99 -4.81 2.41
N VAL A 108 -12.96 -5.46 1.25
CA VAL A 108 -13.18 -6.90 1.15
C VAL A 108 -11.86 -7.64 0.93
N ALA A 109 -11.86 -8.93 1.25
CA ALA A 109 -10.69 -9.77 1.09
C ALA A 109 -10.27 -9.87 -0.37
N LEU A 110 -8.96 -9.99 -0.62
CA LEU A 110 -8.35 -10.01 -1.96
C LEU A 110 -8.76 -11.21 -2.82
N ASP A 111 -9.19 -12.29 -2.19
CA ASP A 111 -9.65 -13.51 -2.84
C ASP A 111 -11.13 -13.44 -3.28
N LEU A 112 -11.86 -12.42 -2.84
CA LEU A 112 -13.25 -12.20 -3.22
C LEU A 112 -13.32 -11.36 -4.50
N ALA A 113 -13.98 -11.88 -5.53
CA ALA A 113 -14.21 -11.14 -6.76
C ALA A 113 -15.09 -9.91 -6.48
N LEU A 114 -14.73 -8.77 -7.07
CA LEU A 114 -15.39 -7.48 -6.82
C LEU A 114 -16.89 -7.51 -7.16
N ASP A 115 -17.25 -8.17 -8.24
CA ASP A 115 -18.64 -8.35 -8.67
C ASP A 115 -19.49 -9.12 -7.64
N VAL A 116 -18.90 -10.15 -7.00
CA VAL A 116 -19.54 -10.89 -5.91
C VAL A 116 -19.68 -10.01 -4.67
N ALA A 117 -18.65 -9.23 -4.34
CA ALA A 117 -18.70 -8.28 -3.23
C ALA A 117 -19.78 -7.22 -3.43
N GLU A 118 -19.91 -6.66 -4.63
CA GLU A 118 -20.95 -5.69 -4.97
C GLU A 118 -22.36 -6.28 -4.81
N GLN A 119 -22.58 -7.52 -5.27
CA GLN A 119 -23.86 -8.21 -5.07
C GLN A 119 -24.19 -8.43 -3.59
N GLN A 120 -23.20 -8.77 -2.78
CA GLN A 120 -23.37 -8.94 -1.33
C GLN A 120 -23.69 -7.61 -0.66
N VAL A 121 -23.00 -6.53 -1.01
CA VAL A 121 -23.31 -5.18 -0.51
C VAL A 121 -24.71 -4.77 -0.90
N GLN A 122 -25.13 -5.00 -2.15
CA GLN A 122 -26.49 -4.69 -2.59
C GLN A 122 -27.55 -5.52 -1.83
N ALA A 123 -27.28 -6.79 -1.59
CA ALA A 123 -28.17 -7.64 -0.79
C ALA A 123 -28.26 -7.14 0.67
N ALA A 124 -27.14 -6.73 1.27
CA ALA A 124 -27.12 -6.16 2.61
C ALA A 124 -27.86 -4.83 2.71
N ILE A 125 -27.74 -3.95 1.70
CA ILE A 125 -28.50 -2.72 1.60
C ILE A 125 -30.01 -3.02 1.53
N ASN A 126 -30.39 -3.94 0.67
CA ASN A 126 -31.81 -4.34 0.53
C ASN A 126 -32.37 -4.93 1.83
N ALA A 127 -31.60 -5.74 2.56
CA ALA A 127 -31.98 -6.26 3.87
C ALA A 127 -32.07 -5.16 4.92
N GLY A 128 -31.20 -4.16 4.86
CA GLY A 128 -31.20 -3.00 5.75
C GLY A 128 -32.29 -1.96 5.41
N ALA A 129 -32.82 -1.95 4.20
CA ALA A 129 -33.76 -0.93 3.73
C ALA A 129 -34.99 -0.78 4.64
N ASN A 130 -35.47 -1.89 5.20
CA ASN A 130 -36.63 -1.87 6.12
C ASN A 130 -36.29 -1.27 7.51
N LEU A 131 -35.01 -1.09 7.81
CA LEU A 131 -34.51 -0.52 9.08
C LEU A 131 -34.17 0.96 8.95
N LEU A 132 -34.19 1.47 7.72
CA LEU A 132 -33.91 2.87 7.39
C LEU A 132 -35.18 3.73 7.46
N PRO A 133 -35.08 5.04 7.74
CA PRO A 133 -36.21 5.95 7.68
C PRO A 133 -36.82 5.99 6.26
N ASN A 134 -38.16 6.05 6.19
CA ASN A 134 -38.88 6.07 4.90
C ASN A 134 -38.75 7.40 4.13
N ASP A 135 -38.12 8.39 4.74
CA ASP A 135 -37.97 9.76 4.20
C ASP A 135 -36.60 9.96 3.53
N LEU A 136 -35.87 8.88 3.28
CA LEU A 136 -34.62 8.94 2.49
C LEU A 136 -34.97 9.24 1.02
N PRO A 137 -34.28 10.23 0.39
CA PRO A 137 -34.52 10.58 -1.01
C PRO A 137 -34.06 9.48 -1.96
#